data_3e4020448551b1e47e0695d24157e61d
#
_entry.id   3e4020448551b1e47e0695d24157e61d
#
_cell.length_a   1.000
_cell.length_b   1.000
_cell.length_c   1.000
_cell.angle_alpha   90.00
_cell.angle_beta   90.00
_cell.angle_gamma   90.00
#
_symmetry.space_group_name_H-M   'P 1'
#
loop_
_entity.id
_entity.type
_entity.pdbx_description
1 polymer ?
#
loop_
_entity_poly.entity_id
_entity_poly.type
_entity_poly.pdbx_seq_one_letter_code
_entity_poly.pdbx_strand_id
1 'polypeptide(L)'
;MKMNKHYNELKASYLFVDIAHKVAAYQEAHPEKEIIRLGIGDVTQPLAKCVVKAMHDAADEMGTKEGFHGYGPEQGYPFLKQAIQGYYAGRGTKLDEDEIFISDGAKSDLANLLGLFDVDNTVLVPDPVYPTYVDDNVTDGRKIIYSRTGQENGFLGMPDESVKADIIYICSPNNPTGAAYTRAQLKAWVDYARKNDAIILYDAAYECFISDGELARSIFEIEGARECAIEICSFSKIAGFTGTRCGYTVVPKELELSLIHIS
;
A
#
# COMPACT_ATOMS: atom_id res chain seq x y z
N MET A 1 10.07 -1.40 33.32
CA MET A 1 9.77 -1.46 31.87
C MET A 1 9.64 -0.03 31.35
N LYS A 2 10.24 0.30 30.23
CA LYS A 2 10.08 1.62 29.58
C LYS A 2 9.20 1.45 28.36
N MET A 3 8.17 2.26 28.23
CA MET A 3 7.29 2.32 27.06
C MET A 3 7.97 3.15 25.95
N ASN A 4 7.65 2.86 24.70
CA ASN A 4 8.08 3.69 23.59
C ASN A 4 7.41 5.07 23.72
N LYS A 5 8.25 6.11 23.91
CA LYS A 5 7.77 7.49 24.17
C LYS A 5 7.05 8.12 22.97
N HIS A 6 7.35 7.66 21.76
CA HIS A 6 6.78 8.21 20.52
C HIS A 6 5.30 7.94 20.37
N TYR A 7 4.74 6.93 21.07
CA TYR A 7 3.29 6.75 21.13
C TYR A 7 2.53 7.96 21.70
N ASN A 8 3.20 8.80 22.50
CA ASN A 8 2.60 10.05 23.01
C ASN A 8 2.53 11.16 21.95
N GLU A 9 3.21 10.98 20.82
CA GLU A 9 3.24 11.93 19.70
C GLU A 9 2.11 11.66 18.68
N LEU A 10 1.48 10.47 18.76
CA LEU A 10 0.30 10.14 17.97
C LEU A 10 -0.86 11.06 18.32
N LYS A 11 -1.70 11.39 17.35
CA LYS A 11 -2.97 12.08 17.60
C LYS A 11 -3.82 11.24 18.56
N ALA A 12 -4.42 11.89 19.56
CA ALA A 12 -5.15 11.23 20.65
C ALA A 12 -6.39 10.42 20.20
N SER A 13 -6.83 10.57 18.96
CA SER A 13 -7.93 9.80 18.39
C SER A 13 -7.65 9.37 16.96
N TYR A 14 -7.95 8.13 16.69
CA TYR A 14 -7.95 7.62 15.32
C TYR A 14 -9.23 8.11 14.62
N LEU A 15 -9.08 8.84 13.52
CA LEU A 15 -10.15 9.51 12.78
C LEU A 15 -11.42 8.66 12.60
N PHE A 16 -11.26 7.39 12.26
CA PHE A 16 -12.37 6.48 12.00
C PHE A 16 -13.16 6.12 13.27
N VAL A 17 -12.50 6.07 14.43
CA VAL A 17 -13.17 5.85 15.74
C VAL A 17 -14.03 7.06 16.10
N ASP A 18 -13.50 8.26 15.91
CA ASP A 18 -14.26 9.50 16.17
C ASP A 18 -15.47 9.61 15.25
N ILE A 19 -15.32 9.30 13.97
CA ILE A 19 -16.43 9.28 13.02
C ILE A 19 -17.48 8.26 13.45
N ALA A 20 -17.07 7.04 13.84
CA ALA A 20 -18.00 6.02 14.32
C ALA A 20 -18.80 6.48 15.54
N HIS A 21 -18.15 7.12 16.53
CA HIS A 21 -18.83 7.68 17.69
C HIS A 21 -19.81 8.79 17.32
N LYS A 22 -19.43 9.72 16.42
CA LYS A 22 -20.30 10.79 15.94
C LYS A 22 -21.51 10.25 15.19
N VAL A 23 -21.32 9.23 14.36
CA VAL A 23 -22.41 8.57 13.62
C VAL A 23 -23.36 7.88 14.59
N ALA A 24 -22.85 7.14 15.59
CA ALA A 24 -23.68 6.48 16.60
C ALA A 24 -24.51 7.49 17.40
N ALA A 25 -23.89 8.57 17.88
CA ALA A 25 -24.58 9.62 18.62
C ALA A 25 -25.65 10.34 17.77
N TYR A 26 -25.36 10.59 16.48
CA TYR A 26 -26.33 11.20 15.57
C TYR A 26 -27.51 10.25 15.31
N GLN A 27 -27.27 8.95 15.11
CA GLN A 27 -28.32 7.96 14.89
C GLN A 27 -29.22 7.79 16.12
N GLU A 28 -28.63 7.86 17.33
CA GLU A 28 -29.39 7.82 18.57
C GLU A 28 -30.28 9.04 18.71
N ALA A 29 -29.79 10.23 18.37
CA ALA A 29 -30.54 11.47 18.41
C ALA A 29 -31.62 11.60 17.31
N HIS A 30 -31.42 10.87 16.18
CA HIS A 30 -32.28 10.94 15.00
C HIS A 30 -32.60 9.55 14.46
N PRO A 31 -33.37 8.71 15.22
CA PRO A 31 -33.65 7.33 14.84
C PRO A 31 -34.45 7.20 13.54
N GLU A 32 -35.20 8.27 13.17
CA GLU A 32 -36.01 8.36 11.97
C GLU A 32 -35.20 8.63 10.69
N LYS A 33 -33.88 8.96 10.82
CA LYS A 33 -33.07 9.32 9.67
C LYS A 33 -32.18 8.16 9.23
N GLU A 34 -32.15 7.92 7.94
CA GLU A 34 -31.18 7.04 7.33
C GLU A 34 -29.85 7.78 7.12
N ILE A 35 -28.73 7.16 7.56
CA ILE A 35 -27.38 7.72 7.39
C ILE A 35 -26.71 7.07 6.18
N ILE A 36 -26.40 7.88 5.18
CA ILE A 36 -25.56 7.47 4.04
C ILE A 36 -24.09 7.57 4.47
N ARG A 37 -23.43 6.43 4.58
CA ARG A 37 -22.03 6.34 5.04
C ARG A 37 -21.08 6.40 3.86
N LEU A 38 -20.33 7.50 3.71
CA LEU A 38 -19.33 7.72 2.68
C LEU A 38 -17.92 7.87 3.25
N GLY A 39 -17.70 7.47 4.50
CA GLY A 39 -16.47 7.75 5.25
C GLY A 39 -15.36 6.72 5.09
N ILE A 40 -15.67 5.47 4.77
CA ILE A 40 -14.70 4.39 4.60
C ILE A 40 -14.88 3.79 3.20
N GLY A 41 -13.78 3.77 2.44
CA GLY A 41 -13.72 3.12 1.14
C GLY A 41 -13.68 1.59 1.27
N ASP A 42 -14.74 0.98 1.78
CA ASP A 42 -14.87 -0.46 1.84
C ASP A 42 -15.57 -1.02 0.61
N VAL A 43 -15.35 -2.30 0.31
CA VAL A 43 -16.10 -3.01 -0.72
C VAL A 43 -17.50 -3.32 -0.20
N THR A 44 -18.53 -3.01 -1.01
CA THR A 44 -19.94 -3.15 -0.65
C THR A 44 -20.61 -4.33 -1.33
N GLN A 45 -19.95 -4.95 -2.30
CA GLN A 45 -20.46 -6.11 -3.02
C GLN A 45 -19.93 -7.41 -2.43
N PRO A 46 -20.74 -8.48 -2.43
CA PRO A 46 -20.26 -9.80 -2.04
C PRO A 46 -19.15 -10.29 -2.99
N LEU A 47 -18.32 -11.21 -2.48
CA LEU A 47 -17.29 -11.85 -3.29
C LEU A 47 -17.84 -12.47 -4.57
N ALA A 48 -17.08 -12.40 -5.65
CA ALA A 48 -17.44 -13.03 -6.90
C ALA A 48 -17.62 -14.55 -6.72
N LYS A 49 -18.57 -15.17 -7.45
CA LYS A 49 -18.86 -16.60 -7.32
C LYS A 49 -17.64 -17.50 -7.57
N CYS A 50 -16.75 -17.11 -8.48
CA CYS A 50 -15.52 -17.86 -8.74
C CYS A 50 -14.56 -17.81 -7.55
N VAL A 51 -14.50 -16.69 -6.83
CA VAL A 51 -13.69 -16.55 -5.62
C VAL A 51 -14.25 -17.42 -4.50
N VAL A 52 -15.56 -17.37 -4.26
CA VAL A 52 -16.23 -18.21 -3.26
C VAL A 52 -16.00 -19.69 -3.57
N LYS A 53 -16.13 -20.09 -4.85
CA LYS A 53 -15.83 -21.47 -5.25
C LYS A 53 -14.39 -21.88 -4.95
N ALA A 54 -13.42 -21.02 -5.31
CA ALA A 54 -12.00 -21.31 -5.04
C ALA A 54 -11.70 -21.44 -3.53
N MET A 55 -12.37 -20.64 -2.68
CA MET A 55 -12.24 -20.76 -1.22
C MET A 55 -12.82 -22.10 -0.71
N HIS A 56 -13.96 -22.56 -1.25
CA HIS A 56 -14.49 -23.87 -0.93
C HIS A 56 -13.55 -24.99 -1.39
N ASP A 57 -13.06 -24.93 -2.63
CA ASP A 57 -12.14 -25.92 -3.17
C ASP A 57 -10.85 -26.01 -2.31
N ALA A 58 -10.30 -24.89 -1.88
CA ALA A 58 -9.14 -24.84 -1.01
C ALA A 58 -9.41 -25.40 0.41
N ALA A 59 -10.61 -25.17 0.95
CA ALA A 59 -10.99 -25.72 2.24
C ALA A 59 -11.16 -27.26 2.16
N ASP A 60 -11.76 -27.77 1.08
CA ASP A 60 -11.92 -29.20 0.84
C ASP A 60 -10.55 -29.87 0.63
N GLU A 61 -9.64 -29.24 -0.13
CA GLU A 61 -8.26 -29.69 -0.32
C GLU A 61 -7.53 -29.84 1.02
N MET A 62 -7.59 -28.82 1.89
CA MET A 62 -6.99 -28.83 3.22
C MET A 62 -7.55 -29.92 4.13
N GLY A 63 -8.75 -30.42 3.87
CA GLY A 63 -9.41 -31.51 4.58
C GLY A 63 -8.87 -32.90 4.22
N THR A 64 -8.01 -33.03 3.22
CA THR A 64 -7.42 -34.30 2.77
C THR A 64 -5.99 -34.45 3.23
N LYS A 65 -5.50 -35.68 3.32
CA LYS A 65 -4.10 -35.96 3.71
C LYS A 65 -3.14 -35.49 2.61
N GLU A 66 -3.52 -35.64 1.36
CA GLU A 66 -2.74 -35.33 0.16
C GLU A 66 -2.72 -33.83 -0.12
N GLY A 67 -3.81 -33.13 0.19
CA GLY A 67 -3.98 -31.72 -0.06
C GLY A 67 -3.70 -30.81 1.14
N PHE A 68 -3.36 -31.40 2.29
CA PHE A 68 -3.02 -30.62 3.48
C PHE A 68 -1.72 -29.84 3.28
N HIS A 69 -1.80 -28.51 3.46
CA HIS A 69 -0.66 -27.60 3.42
C HIS A 69 -0.32 -27.12 4.84
N GLY A 70 0.90 -27.41 5.29
CA GLY A 70 1.47 -26.84 6.51
C GLY A 70 2.03 -25.43 6.24
N TYR A 71 3.19 -25.12 6.84
CA TYR A 71 3.88 -23.88 6.50
C TYR A 71 4.28 -23.87 5.02
N GLY A 72 3.83 -22.87 4.29
CA GLY A 72 4.20 -22.66 2.90
C GLY A 72 5.60 -22.05 2.74
N PRO A 73 6.04 -21.82 1.49
CA PRO A 73 7.24 -21.04 1.21
C PRO A 73 7.11 -19.65 1.83
N GLU A 74 8.17 -19.12 2.42
CA GLU A 74 8.18 -17.83 3.12
C GLU A 74 7.72 -16.66 2.24
N GLN A 75 8.11 -16.66 0.96
CA GLN A 75 7.71 -15.62 0.01
C GLN A 75 6.35 -15.87 -0.66
N GLY A 76 5.67 -16.97 -0.33
CA GLY A 76 4.40 -17.37 -0.93
C GLY A 76 4.50 -18.46 -1.99
N TYR A 77 3.37 -19.04 -2.35
CA TYR A 77 3.30 -20.16 -3.29
C TYR A 77 3.58 -19.74 -4.73
N PRO A 78 4.34 -20.55 -5.51
CA PRO A 78 4.67 -20.26 -6.90
C PRO A 78 3.45 -19.99 -7.80
N PHE A 79 2.34 -20.73 -7.62
CA PHE A 79 1.15 -20.54 -8.45
C PHE A 79 0.58 -19.12 -8.36
N LEU A 80 0.59 -18.51 -7.16
CA LEU A 80 0.11 -17.14 -6.98
C LEU A 80 1.12 -16.13 -7.53
N LYS A 81 2.41 -16.34 -7.30
CA LYS A 81 3.49 -15.49 -7.82
C LYS A 81 3.48 -15.49 -9.35
N GLN A 82 3.28 -16.63 -10.00
CA GLN A 82 3.15 -16.76 -11.45
C GLN A 82 1.90 -16.05 -11.99
N ALA A 83 0.77 -16.11 -11.27
CA ALA A 83 -0.41 -15.36 -11.63
C ALA A 83 -0.16 -13.83 -11.57
N ILE A 84 0.57 -13.37 -10.55
CA ILE A 84 0.98 -11.97 -10.41
C ILE A 84 1.94 -11.58 -11.55
N GLN A 85 2.93 -12.41 -11.88
CA GLN A 85 3.82 -12.17 -13.04
C GLN A 85 3.00 -11.99 -14.34
N GLY A 86 2.00 -12.87 -14.57
CA GLY A 86 1.10 -12.76 -15.71
C GLY A 86 0.29 -11.45 -15.73
N TYR A 87 -0.13 -11.01 -14.55
CA TYR A 87 -0.86 -9.74 -14.39
C TYR A 87 0.00 -8.52 -14.77
N TYR A 88 1.27 -8.49 -14.39
CA TYR A 88 2.21 -7.45 -14.79
C TYR A 88 2.64 -7.54 -16.25
N ALA A 89 2.88 -8.75 -16.75
CA ALA A 89 3.27 -8.98 -18.15
C ALA A 89 2.20 -8.47 -19.13
N GLY A 90 0.91 -8.59 -18.77
CA GLY A 90 -0.19 -8.03 -19.53
C GLY A 90 -0.16 -6.51 -19.70
N ARG A 91 0.73 -5.81 -18.99
CA ARG A 91 0.97 -4.36 -19.04
C ARG A 91 2.38 -4.00 -19.48
N GLY A 92 3.13 -4.97 -19.99
CA GLY A 92 4.50 -4.76 -20.46
C GLY A 92 5.57 -4.72 -19.38
N THR A 93 5.21 -4.98 -18.10
CA THR A 93 6.17 -5.07 -17.00
C THR A 93 6.53 -6.53 -16.75
N LYS A 94 7.84 -6.85 -16.78
CA LYS A 94 8.34 -8.18 -16.45
C LYS A 94 8.85 -8.20 -15.02
N LEU A 95 8.37 -9.18 -14.23
CA LEU A 95 8.84 -9.48 -12.89
C LEU A 95 9.43 -10.90 -12.86
N ASP A 96 10.46 -11.09 -12.05
CA ASP A 96 10.93 -12.42 -11.67
C ASP A 96 10.16 -12.94 -10.45
N GLU A 97 10.10 -14.26 -10.27
CA GLU A 97 9.32 -14.87 -9.19
C GLU A 97 9.85 -14.47 -7.81
N ASP A 98 11.15 -14.35 -7.66
CA ASP A 98 11.83 -13.98 -6.41
C ASP A 98 11.76 -12.48 -6.06
N GLU A 99 11.19 -11.65 -6.93
CA GLU A 99 10.87 -10.26 -6.65
C GLU A 99 9.50 -10.07 -5.95
N ILE A 100 8.69 -11.14 -5.84
CA ILE A 100 7.32 -11.09 -5.35
C ILE A 100 7.23 -11.74 -3.98
N PHE A 101 6.71 -11.01 -3.00
CA PHE A 101 6.54 -11.42 -1.60
C PHE A 101 5.05 -11.36 -1.25
N ILE A 102 4.44 -12.51 -0.96
CA ILE A 102 3.02 -12.60 -0.61
C ILE A 102 2.84 -12.28 0.87
N SER A 103 1.78 -11.55 1.19
CA SER A 103 1.48 -11.07 2.54
C SER A 103 0.00 -11.15 2.88
N ASP A 104 -0.34 -10.72 4.10
CA ASP A 104 -1.72 -10.60 4.57
C ASP A 104 -2.34 -9.22 4.25
N GLY A 105 -1.66 -8.38 3.49
CA GLY A 105 -2.18 -7.11 2.98
C GLY A 105 -1.23 -5.94 3.08
N ALA A 106 -1.45 -4.95 2.22
CA ALA A 106 -0.58 -3.77 2.07
C ALA A 106 -0.31 -3.01 3.37
N LYS A 107 -1.27 -2.96 4.31
CA LYS A 107 -1.03 -2.26 5.59
C LYS A 107 0.06 -2.93 6.42
N SER A 108 0.05 -4.26 6.49
CA SER A 108 1.09 -5.02 7.19
C SER A 108 2.43 -4.87 6.50
N ASP A 109 2.45 -4.90 5.16
CA ASP A 109 3.67 -4.71 4.39
C ASP A 109 4.28 -3.34 4.63
N LEU A 110 3.47 -2.27 4.57
CA LEU A 110 3.91 -0.90 4.82
C LEU A 110 4.57 -0.75 6.20
N ALA A 111 3.98 -1.37 7.24
CA ALA A 111 4.54 -1.33 8.59
C ALA A 111 5.81 -2.18 8.71
N ASN A 112 5.82 -3.38 8.13
CA ASN A 112 6.95 -4.31 8.23
C ASN A 112 8.17 -3.85 7.44
N LEU A 113 7.97 -3.25 6.26
CA LEU A 113 9.05 -2.70 5.44
C LEU A 113 9.86 -1.62 6.19
N LEU A 114 9.24 -0.90 7.13
CA LEU A 114 9.93 0.12 7.89
C LEU A 114 11.07 -0.43 8.76
N GLY A 115 10.98 -1.71 9.12
CA GLY A 115 12.07 -2.40 9.83
C GLY A 115 13.35 -2.58 9.02
N LEU A 116 13.31 -2.40 7.70
CA LEU A 116 14.48 -2.43 6.82
C LEU A 116 15.28 -1.12 6.85
N PHE A 117 14.68 -0.03 7.32
CA PHE A 117 15.23 1.31 7.24
C PHE A 117 15.57 1.84 8.63
N ASP A 118 16.72 2.53 8.75
CA ASP A 118 17.12 3.17 9.98
C ASP A 118 16.08 4.23 10.41
N VAL A 119 15.96 4.43 11.73
CA VAL A 119 15.03 5.41 12.30
C VAL A 119 15.49 6.86 12.07
N ASP A 120 16.75 7.08 11.73
CA ASP A 120 17.28 8.40 11.40
C ASP A 120 16.89 8.88 9.99
N ASN A 121 16.29 8.00 9.16
CA ASN A 121 15.79 8.37 7.84
C ASN A 121 14.67 9.41 7.92
N THR A 122 14.74 10.41 7.05
CA THR A 122 13.70 11.42 6.89
C THR A 122 12.65 10.93 5.90
N VAL A 123 11.40 11.00 6.31
CA VAL A 123 10.24 10.50 5.53
C VAL A 123 9.47 11.67 4.91
N LEU A 124 9.15 11.57 3.63
CA LEU A 124 8.30 12.52 2.92
C LEU A 124 6.96 11.86 2.61
N VAL A 125 5.87 12.51 3.05
CA VAL A 125 4.50 12.10 2.79
C VAL A 125 3.69 13.24 2.17
N PRO A 126 2.85 12.98 1.15
CA PRO A 126 1.84 13.93 0.71
C PRO A 126 0.83 14.20 1.83
N ASP A 127 0.19 15.38 1.81
CA ASP A 127 -0.88 15.73 2.76
C ASP A 127 -2.04 16.38 1.99
N PRO A 128 -3.25 15.77 1.97
CA PRO A 128 -3.71 14.63 2.77
C PRO A 128 -3.25 13.26 2.26
N VAL A 129 -3.08 12.32 3.19
CA VAL A 129 -2.57 10.99 2.93
C VAL A 129 -3.24 9.93 3.83
N TYR A 130 -3.06 8.67 3.51
CA TYR A 130 -3.48 7.56 4.37
C TYR A 130 -2.74 7.62 5.72
N PRO A 131 -3.46 7.69 6.87
CA PRO A 131 -2.85 7.96 8.18
C PRO A 131 -1.74 7.00 8.58
N THR A 132 -1.80 5.74 8.14
CA THR A 132 -0.83 4.70 8.47
C THR A 132 0.61 5.12 8.13
N TYR A 133 0.84 5.82 7.01
CA TYR A 133 2.20 6.27 6.65
C TYR A 133 2.78 7.23 7.68
N VAL A 134 1.93 8.03 8.32
CA VAL A 134 2.34 8.96 9.37
C VAL A 134 2.49 8.23 10.70
N ASP A 135 1.47 7.47 11.11
CA ASP A 135 1.40 6.86 12.43
C ASP A 135 2.54 5.87 12.67
N ASP A 136 2.85 5.02 11.67
CA ASP A 136 3.92 4.03 11.78
C ASP A 136 5.30 4.71 11.89
N ASN A 137 5.56 5.75 11.10
CA ASN A 137 6.81 6.50 11.17
C ASN A 137 6.94 7.35 12.45
N VAL A 138 5.83 7.89 12.98
CA VAL A 138 5.82 8.57 14.28
C VAL A 138 6.18 7.60 15.39
N THR A 139 5.61 6.37 15.39
CA THR A 139 5.91 5.38 16.44
C THR A 139 7.37 4.92 16.41
N ASP A 140 8.01 4.94 15.26
CA ASP A 140 9.43 4.67 15.11
C ASP A 140 10.32 5.88 15.46
N GLY A 141 9.74 7.06 15.62
CA GLY A 141 10.44 8.31 15.93
C GLY A 141 11.13 8.96 14.74
N ARG A 142 10.75 8.60 13.50
CA ARG A 142 11.30 9.21 12.29
C ARG A 142 10.82 10.64 12.09
N LYS A 143 11.67 11.46 11.48
CA LYS A 143 11.29 12.80 11.05
C LYS A 143 10.42 12.75 9.81
N ILE A 144 9.24 13.39 9.87
CA ILE A 144 8.31 13.47 8.77
C ILE A 144 8.30 14.87 8.17
N ILE A 145 8.38 14.94 6.84
CA ILE A 145 8.18 16.14 6.04
C ILE A 145 6.88 15.95 5.27
N TYR A 146 6.01 16.96 5.33
CA TYR A 146 4.74 16.95 4.60
C TYR A 146 4.86 17.76 3.31
N SER A 147 4.56 17.12 2.18
CA SER A 147 4.32 17.80 0.91
C SER A 147 2.85 18.18 0.83
N ARG A 148 2.53 19.45 1.09
CA ARG A 148 1.14 19.92 1.07
C ARG A 148 0.59 19.88 -0.33
N THR A 149 -0.62 19.32 -0.45
CA THR A 149 -1.35 19.22 -1.69
C THR A 149 -2.75 19.83 -1.53
N GLY A 150 -3.30 20.35 -2.61
CA GLY A 150 -4.60 20.99 -2.58
C GLY A 150 -5.21 21.05 -3.97
N GLN A 151 -6.32 21.73 -4.08
CA GLN A 151 -7.03 21.88 -5.35
C GLN A 151 -6.17 22.54 -6.43
N GLU A 152 -5.26 23.44 -6.03
CA GLU A 152 -4.36 24.19 -6.92
C GLU A 152 -3.35 23.31 -7.66
N ASN A 153 -3.01 22.15 -7.11
CA ASN A 153 -2.09 21.17 -7.72
C ASN A 153 -2.75 19.81 -7.98
N GLY A 154 -4.10 19.77 -8.01
CA GLY A 154 -4.86 18.53 -8.23
C GLY A 154 -4.67 17.49 -7.14
N PHE A 155 -4.30 17.88 -5.93
CA PHE A 155 -3.98 17.01 -4.79
C PHE A 155 -2.81 16.06 -5.06
N LEU A 156 -1.89 16.45 -5.94
CA LEU A 156 -0.70 15.69 -6.28
C LEU A 156 0.55 16.51 -5.93
N GLY A 157 1.30 16.05 -4.95
CA GLY A 157 2.59 16.64 -4.61
C GLY A 157 3.63 16.36 -5.68
N MET A 158 4.53 17.31 -5.91
CA MET A 158 5.67 17.14 -6.81
C MET A 158 6.97 17.27 -6.02
N PRO A 159 8.08 16.70 -6.51
CA PRO A 159 9.38 16.83 -5.86
C PRO A 159 9.77 18.30 -5.68
N ASP A 160 10.27 18.63 -4.50
CA ASP A 160 10.90 19.91 -4.19
C ASP A 160 12.39 19.68 -3.98
N GLU A 161 13.21 20.22 -4.86
CA GLU A 161 14.68 20.07 -4.84
C GLU A 161 15.34 20.70 -3.59
N SER A 162 14.64 21.55 -2.87
CA SER A 162 15.12 22.15 -1.61
C SER A 162 14.92 21.22 -0.41
N VAL A 163 14.12 20.15 -0.57
CA VAL A 163 13.83 19.15 0.46
C VAL A 163 14.66 17.91 0.17
N LYS A 164 15.30 17.33 1.20
CA LYS A 164 15.92 16.02 1.10
C LYS A 164 15.13 15.04 1.98
N ALA A 165 14.69 13.94 1.37
CA ALA A 165 14.04 12.83 2.06
C ALA A 165 14.71 11.52 1.65
N ASP A 166 14.71 10.57 2.57
CA ASP A 166 15.30 9.23 2.37
C ASP A 166 14.22 8.21 2.00
N ILE A 167 13.00 8.36 2.55
CA ILE A 167 11.84 7.51 2.28
C ILE A 167 10.70 8.40 1.75
N ILE A 168 10.11 8.04 0.62
CA ILE A 168 9.06 8.80 -0.04
C ILE A 168 7.83 7.91 -0.20
N TYR A 169 6.69 8.32 0.36
CA TYR A 169 5.42 7.63 0.13
C TYR A 169 4.68 8.21 -1.07
N ILE A 170 4.26 7.35 -1.97
CA ILE A 170 3.40 7.71 -3.11
C ILE A 170 2.26 6.70 -3.16
N CYS A 171 1.02 7.19 -3.16
CA CYS A 171 -0.17 6.37 -3.38
C CYS A 171 -0.88 6.84 -4.65
N SER A 172 -1.08 5.94 -5.62
CA SER A 172 -1.70 6.32 -6.89
C SER A 172 -2.57 5.18 -7.44
N PRO A 173 -3.89 5.37 -7.50
CA PRO A 173 -4.68 6.51 -6.99
C PRO A 173 -4.54 6.74 -5.48
N ASN A 174 -4.53 8.01 -5.06
CA ASN A 174 -4.28 8.38 -3.67
C ASN A 174 -5.50 8.15 -2.76
N ASN A 175 -5.26 7.68 -1.56
CA ASN A 175 -6.21 7.73 -0.45
C ASN A 175 -5.84 8.90 0.48
N PRO A 176 -6.72 9.94 0.67
CA PRO A 176 -8.17 9.91 0.43
C PRO A 176 -8.65 10.64 -0.84
N THR A 177 -7.79 11.22 -1.66
CA THR A 177 -8.19 12.21 -2.68
C THR A 177 -8.68 11.58 -3.99
N GLY A 178 -8.31 10.33 -4.27
CA GLY A 178 -8.57 9.66 -5.55
C GLY A 178 -7.72 10.18 -6.71
N ALA A 179 -6.84 11.16 -6.49
CA ALA A 179 -5.97 11.68 -7.51
C ALA A 179 -4.91 10.65 -7.94
N ALA A 180 -4.61 10.56 -9.23
CA ALA A 180 -3.63 9.65 -9.79
C ALA A 180 -2.55 10.42 -10.55
N TYR A 181 -1.30 10.03 -10.34
CA TYR A 181 -0.16 10.64 -11.01
C TYR A 181 -0.08 10.24 -12.49
N THR A 182 0.24 11.20 -13.34
CA THR A 182 0.64 10.93 -14.73
C THR A 182 2.01 10.26 -14.78
N ARG A 183 2.32 9.58 -15.91
CA ARG A 183 3.65 8.98 -16.13
C ARG A 183 4.79 10.00 -15.98
N ALA A 184 4.60 11.23 -16.47
CA ALA A 184 5.58 12.29 -16.35
C ALA A 184 5.81 12.75 -14.90
N GLN A 185 4.75 12.81 -14.10
CA GLN A 185 4.86 13.14 -12.68
C GLN A 185 5.53 12.03 -11.89
N LEU A 186 5.20 10.76 -12.16
CA LEU A 186 5.91 9.62 -11.55
C LEU A 186 7.37 9.59 -11.96
N LYS A 187 7.69 9.90 -13.22
CA LYS A 187 9.08 10.00 -13.68
C LYS A 187 9.86 11.06 -12.91
N ALA A 188 9.25 12.22 -12.64
CA ALA A 188 9.90 13.26 -11.84
C ALA A 188 10.21 12.77 -10.41
N TRP A 189 9.32 11.99 -9.80
CA TRP A 189 9.57 11.36 -8.50
C TRP A 189 10.67 10.31 -8.55
N VAL A 190 10.70 9.48 -9.58
CA VAL A 190 11.76 8.49 -9.78
C VAL A 190 13.12 9.16 -9.96
N ASP A 191 13.18 10.23 -10.78
CA ASP A 191 14.41 10.98 -10.98
C ASP A 191 14.90 11.66 -9.71
N TYR A 192 13.98 12.22 -8.94
CA TYR A 192 14.27 12.81 -7.63
C TYR A 192 14.82 11.75 -6.66
N ALA A 193 14.18 10.59 -6.57
CA ALA A 193 14.60 9.52 -5.67
C ALA A 193 16.00 9.00 -6.02
N ARG A 194 16.26 8.72 -7.29
CA ARG A 194 17.58 8.30 -7.77
C ARG A 194 18.67 9.32 -7.51
N LYS A 195 18.37 10.61 -7.73
CA LYS A 195 19.31 11.71 -7.49
C LYS A 195 19.69 11.86 -6.02
N ASN A 196 18.75 11.59 -5.11
CA ASN A 196 18.92 11.80 -3.68
C ASN A 196 19.24 10.52 -2.89
N ASP A 197 19.41 9.37 -3.57
CA ASP A 197 19.60 8.06 -2.95
C ASP A 197 18.45 7.72 -2.00
N ALA A 198 17.22 7.99 -2.44
CA ALA A 198 16.00 7.81 -1.70
C ALA A 198 15.20 6.61 -2.21
N ILE A 199 14.39 6.00 -1.35
CA ILE A 199 13.46 4.92 -1.71
C ILE A 199 12.03 5.45 -1.83
N ILE A 200 11.32 5.00 -2.88
CA ILE A 200 9.88 5.22 -3.02
C ILE A 200 9.14 3.98 -2.51
N LEU A 201 8.28 4.16 -1.51
CA LEU A 201 7.27 3.18 -1.13
C LEU A 201 5.98 3.52 -1.88
N TYR A 202 5.73 2.79 -2.97
CA TYR A 202 4.61 3.04 -3.88
C TYR A 202 3.43 2.16 -3.51
N ASP A 203 2.38 2.76 -2.94
CA ASP A 203 1.14 2.06 -2.60
C ASP A 203 0.21 2.01 -3.81
N ALA A 204 0.07 0.81 -4.39
CA ALA A 204 -0.76 0.51 -5.54
C ALA A 204 -2.12 -0.13 -5.18
N ALA A 205 -2.58 -0.01 -3.93
CA ALA A 205 -3.80 -0.68 -3.46
C ALA A 205 -5.05 -0.34 -4.28
N TYR A 206 -5.06 0.79 -4.98
CA TYR A 206 -6.19 1.26 -5.79
C TYR A 206 -5.90 1.24 -7.31
N GLU A 207 -4.78 0.66 -7.76
CA GLU A 207 -4.37 0.66 -9.17
C GLU A 207 -5.43 0.08 -10.11
N CYS A 208 -6.23 -0.89 -9.64
CA CYS A 208 -7.27 -1.54 -10.42
C CYS A 208 -8.40 -0.59 -10.86
N PHE A 209 -8.54 0.57 -10.24
CA PHE A 209 -9.53 1.59 -10.59
C PHE A 209 -9.05 2.56 -11.67
N ILE A 210 -7.78 2.50 -12.07
CA ILE A 210 -7.28 3.25 -13.22
C ILE A 210 -7.84 2.62 -14.49
N SER A 211 -8.70 3.37 -15.17
CA SER A 211 -9.30 3.02 -16.46
C SER A 211 -8.70 3.79 -17.65
N ASP A 212 -7.96 4.85 -17.37
CA ASP A 212 -7.25 5.63 -18.37
C ASP A 212 -5.91 4.95 -18.73
N GLY A 213 -5.76 4.54 -19.98
CA GLY A 213 -4.56 3.87 -20.47
C GLY A 213 -3.28 4.72 -20.48
N GLU A 214 -3.41 6.05 -20.36
CA GLU A 214 -2.28 6.97 -20.28
C GLU A 214 -1.66 7.01 -18.88
N LEU A 215 -2.39 6.58 -17.85
CA LEU A 215 -1.88 6.52 -16.48
C LEU A 215 -1.19 5.19 -16.22
N ALA A 216 -0.11 5.22 -15.43
CA ALA A 216 0.59 4.01 -15.00
C ALA A 216 -0.20 3.33 -13.88
N ARG A 217 -0.35 2.01 -13.97
CA ARG A 217 -0.93 1.18 -12.90
C ARG A 217 0.13 0.60 -11.97
N SER A 218 1.39 0.62 -12.41
CA SER A 218 2.54 0.22 -11.62
C SER A 218 3.64 1.26 -11.77
N ILE A 219 4.38 1.50 -10.70
CA ILE A 219 5.56 2.36 -10.74
C ILE A 219 6.63 1.78 -11.68
N PHE A 220 6.65 0.46 -11.86
CA PHE A 220 7.63 -0.20 -12.73
C PHE A 220 7.36 -0.02 -14.23
N GLU A 221 6.28 0.64 -14.61
CA GLU A 221 6.08 1.15 -15.96
C GLU A 221 6.90 2.43 -16.24
N ILE A 222 7.56 2.97 -15.21
CA ILE A 222 8.37 4.18 -15.27
C ILE A 222 9.85 3.81 -15.30
N GLU A 223 10.56 4.32 -16.29
CA GLU A 223 12.00 4.09 -16.45
C GLU A 223 12.80 4.54 -15.22
N GLY A 224 13.66 3.65 -14.70
CA GLY A 224 14.49 3.86 -13.53
C GLY A 224 13.81 3.54 -12.18
N ALA A 225 12.52 3.23 -12.17
CA ALA A 225 11.80 2.94 -10.93
C ALA A 225 12.33 1.69 -10.22
N ARG A 226 12.78 0.69 -10.97
CA ARG A 226 13.32 -0.56 -10.39
C ARG A 226 14.57 -0.34 -9.53
N GLU A 227 15.27 0.78 -9.73
CA GLU A 227 16.46 1.14 -8.95
C GLU A 227 16.15 1.86 -7.63
N CYS A 228 14.91 2.33 -7.42
CA CYS A 228 14.58 3.18 -6.29
C CYS A 228 13.14 3.04 -5.76
N ALA A 229 12.37 2.02 -6.16
CA ALA A 229 11.00 1.86 -5.70
C ALA A 229 10.68 0.43 -5.26
N ILE A 230 9.88 0.33 -4.20
CA ILE A 230 9.19 -0.88 -3.76
C ILE A 230 7.71 -0.65 -3.99
N GLU A 231 7.01 -1.59 -4.64
CA GLU A 231 5.58 -1.49 -4.90
C GLU A 231 4.79 -2.40 -3.97
N ILE A 232 3.81 -1.82 -3.28
CA ILE A 232 2.95 -2.51 -2.31
C ILE A 232 1.55 -2.64 -2.89
N CYS A 233 1.04 -3.87 -2.97
CA CYS A 233 -0.22 -4.21 -3.61
C CYS A 233 -1.19 -4.90 -2.67
N SER A 234 -2.49 -4.81 -2.97
CA SER A 234 -3.53 -5.36 -2.12
C SER A 234 -4.64 -6.02 -2.94
N PHE A 235 -5.05 -7.22 -2.54
CA PHE A 235 -6.27 -7.84 -3.04
C PHE A 235 -7.53 -7.29 -2.36
N SER A 236 -7.41 -6.43 -1.36
CA SER A 236 -8.55 -5.85 -0.64
C SER A 236 -9.55 -5.16 -1.56
N LYS A 237 -9.06 -4.44 -2.60
CA LYS A 237 -9.93 -3.68 -3.50
C LYS A 237 -10.26 -4.43 -4.77
N ILE A 238 -9.26 -5.00 -5.44
CA ILE A 238 -9.46 -5.72 -6.70
C ILE A 238 -10.27 -7.02 -6.55
N ALA A 239 -10.09 -7.76 -5.45
CA ALA A 239 -10.75 -9.04 -5.20
C ALA A 239 -11.85 -8.98 -4.12
N GLY A 240 -12.08 -7.82 -3.50
CA GLY A 240 -13.01 -7.70 -2.39
C GLY A 240 -12.49 -8.31 -1.08
N PHE A 241 -11.17 -8.43 -0.90
CA PHE A 241 -10.53 -9.15 0.22
C PHE A 241 -10.29 -8.28 1.46
N THR A 242 -11.10 -7.25 1.70
CA THR A 242 -10.96 -6.42 2.92
C THR A 242 -11.04 -7.24 4.20
N GLY A 243 -11.86 -8.28 4.24
CA GLY A 243 -12.00 -9.21 5.36
C GLY A 243 -11.21 -10.51 5.21
N THR A 244 -10.74 -10.87 4.03
CA THR A 244 -10.02 -12.13 3.76
C THR A 244 -8.53 -12.00 4.05
N ARG A 245 -7.97 -10.82 3.80
CA ARG A 245 -6.56 -10.46 4.00
C ARG A 245 -5.58 -11.18 3.07
N CYS A 246 -5.22 -10.48 2.00
CA CYS A 246 -4.15 -10.90 1.11
C CYS A 246 -3.59 -9.68 0.38
N GLY A 247 -2.29 -9.65 0.21
CA GLY A 247 -1.55 -8.64 -0.53
C GLY A 247 -0.23 -9.21 -1.03
N TYR A 248 0.55 -8.36 -1.65
CA TYR A 248 1.92 -8.68 -2.02
C TYR A 248 2.75 -7.42 -2.18
N THR A 249 4.04 -7.58 -2.01
CA THR A 249 5.04 -6.54 -2.27
C THR A 249 5.96 -7.00 -3.38
N VAL A 250 6.31 -6.07 -4.27
CA VAL A 250 7.31 -6.29 -5.32
C VAL A 250 8.56 -5.50 -4.98
N VAL A 251 9.67 -6.23 -4.83
CA VAL A 251 11.00 -5.68 -4.56
C VAL A 251 11.91 -6.05 -5.72
N PRO A 252 12.28 -5.10 -6.57
CA PRO A 252 13.15 -5.37 -7.71
C PRO A 252 14.56 -5.81 -7.28
N LYS A 253 15.15 -6.70 -8.05
CA LYS A 253 16.54 -7.17 -7.84
C LYS A 253 17.58 -6.06 -7.96
N GLU A 254 17.26 -5.01 -8.69
CA GLU A 254 18.10 -3.83 -8.85
C GLU A 254 18.26 -3.00 -7.57
N LEU A 255 17.35 -3.19 -6.60
CA LEU A 255 17.48 -2.59 -5.28
C LEU A 255 18.55 -3.35 -4.49
N GLU A 256 19.72 -2.76 -4.31
CA GLU A 256 20.78 -3.26 -3.44
C GLU A 256 20.42 -3.02 -1.96
N LEU A 257 19.32 -3.60 -1.50
CA LEU A 257 19.01 -3.64 -0.08
C LEU A 257 19.78 -4.81 0.52
N SER A 258 20.85 -4.53 1.24
CA SER A 258 21.72 -5.53 1.87
C SER A 258 20.99 -6.49 2.84
N LEU A 259 19.73 -6.20 3.17
CA LEU A 259 18.89 -6.97 4.10
C LEU A 259 17.93 -7.94 3.42
N ILE A 260 17.67 -7.83 2.12
CA ILE A 260 16.79 -8.77 1.39
C ILE A 260 17.44 -10.15 1.23
N HIS A 261 18.72 -10.26 1.49
CA HIS A 261 19.48 -11.51 1.42
C HIS A 261 19.50 -12.29 2.75
N ILE A 262 18.72 -11.88 3.74
CA ILE A 262 18.62 -12.55 5.05
C ILE A 262 17.31 -13.35 5.13
N SER A 263 17.01 -14.13 4.15
CA SER A 263 15.96 -15.14 4.25
C SER A 263 16.55 -16.52 4.07
#